data_31fd027b9ded0b304e94c94e91a61aeb
#
_entry.id   31fd027b9ded0b304e94c94e91a61aeb
#
_cell.length_a   1.000
_cell.length_b   1.000
_cell.length_c   1.000
_cell.angle_alpha   90.00
_cell.angle_beta   90.00
_cell.angle_gamma   90.00
#
_symmetry.space_group_name_H-M   'P 1'
#
loop_
_entity.id
_entity.type
_entity.pdbx_description
1 polymer ?
#
loop_
_entity_poly.entity_id
_entity_poly.type
_entity_poly.pdbx_seq_one_letter_code
_entity_poly.pdbx_strand_id
1 'polypeptide(L)'
;DNAMKAGYAWKFGPFEQIDQLGTAYFAERLEKDGLEVPALIKTAAGRPLYREEGASRQFLQLDGTYRNVEIPNGAWLLADVKRGNERIAGNGSASLWDLGDGVACLEFHSKMNSIDSGTIEMVKKAAKIDKKGFKALVINNDADNFSVGANVGLGLFAANTAMWPILEMTIKEGQDAYMALKYAPFPVVAAPAGMALGGGCEICLHADAIQAHAE
;
A
#
# COMPACT_ATOMS: atom_id res chain seq x y z
N ASP A 1 16.10 -12.11 -1.36
CA ASP A 1 15.62 -10.87 -0.74
C ASP A 1 14.55 -11.11 0.30
N ASN A 2 13.51 -11.90 -0.01
CA ASN A 2 12.38 -12.12 0.89
C ASN A 2 12.77 -12.66 2.28
N ALA A 3 13.73 -13.59 2.35
CA ALA A 3 14.24 -14.12 3.62
C ALA A 3 14.82 -13.02 4.53
N MET A 4 15.53 -12.04 3.97
CA MET A 4 16.09 -10.93 4.73
C MET A 4 15.02 -9.93 5.15
N LYS A 5 14.05 -9.67 4.27
CA LYS A 5 12.93 -8.76 4.57
C LYS A 5 12.00 -9.36 5.62
N ALA A 6 11.59 -10.62 5.47
CA ALA A 6 10.68 -11.29 6.39
C ALA A 6 11.36 -11.73 7.70
N GLY A 7 12.61 -12.23 7.65
CA GLY A 7 13.30 -12.76 8.82
C GLY A 7 14.04 -11.72 9.67
N TYR A 8 14.51 -10.62 9.07
CA TYR A 8 15.32 -9.59 9.72
C TYR A 8 14.73 -8.18 9.61
N ALA A 9 13.51 -8.05 9.11
CA ALA A 9 12.82 -6.77 8.89
C ALA A 9 13.65 -5.74 8.08
N TRP A 10 14.47 -6.21 7.12
CA TRP A 10 15.21 -5.32 6.24
C TRP A 10 14.24 -4.63 5.28
N LYS A 11 14.42 -3.34 5.07
CA LYS A 11 13.65 -2.57 4.10
C LYS A 11 13.90 -3.04 2.67
N PHE A 12 15.14 -3.35 2.33
CA PHE A 12 15.57 -3.87 1.03
C PHE A 12 16.32 -5.19 1.23
N GLY A 13 16.04 -6.17 0.39
CA GLY A 13 16.86 -7.36 0.31
C GLY A 13 18.23 -7.09 -0.35
N PRO A 14 19.20 -8.01 -0.28
CA PRO A 14 20.54 -7.82 -0.81
C PRO A 14 20.58 -7.42 -2.29
N PHE A 15 19.77 -8.04 -3.12
CA PHE A 15 19.73 -7.72 -4.56
C PHE A 15 19.03 -6.38 -4.82
N GLU A 16 18.00 -6.04 -4.07
CA GLU A 16 17.39 -4.73 -4.12
C GLU A 16 18.38 -3.63 -3.69
N GLN A 17 19.24 -3.89 -2.68
CA GLN A 17 20.29 -2.95 -2.28
C GLN A 17 21.34 -2.76 -3.39
N ILE A 18 21.74 -3.83 -4.06
CA ILE A 18 22.66 -3.75 -5.21
C ILE A 18 22.04 -2.91 -6.32
N ASP A 19 20.76 -3.07 -6.61
CA ASP A 19 20.05 -2.24 -7.60
C ASP A 19 20.01 -0.76 -7.20
N GLN A 20 19.84 -0.45 -5.91
CA GLN A 20 19.92 0.95 -5.42
C GLN A 20 21.32 1.57 -5.61
N LEU A 21 22.37 0.77 -5.45
CA LEU A 21 23.76 1.20 -5.68
C LEU A 21 24.13 1.24 -7.17
N GLY A 22 23.49 0.41 -7.96
CA GLY A 22 23.82 0.11 -9.35
C GLY A 22 24.78 -1.07 -9.48
N THR A 23 24.42 -2.05 -10.29
CA THR A 23 25.20 -3.31 -10.51
C THR A 23 26.59 -3.05 -11.08
N ALA A 24 26.76 -2.03 -11.93
CA ALA A 24 28.06 -1.64 -12.47
C ALA A 24 28.98 -1.09 -11.36
N TYR A 25 28.50 -0.16 -10.54
CA TYR A 25 29.25 0.37 -9.40
C TYR A 25 29.63 -0.74 -8.42
N PHE A 26 28.71 -1.64 -8.14
CA PHE A 26 28.93 -2.75 -7.21
C PHE A 26 30.02 -3.70 -7.75
N ALA A 27 30.04 -4.01 -9.05
CA ALA A 27 31.08 -4.82 -9.69
C ALA A 27 32.46 -4.14 -9.59
N GLU A 28 32.55 -2.86 -9.97
CA GLU A 28 33.79 -2.07 -9.89
C GLU A 28 34.35 -2.02 -8.45
N ARG A 29 33.45 -1.88 -7.48
CA ARG A 29 33.85 -1.83 -6.07
C ARG A 29 34.42 -3.15 -5.58
N LEU A 30 33.82 -4.29 -5.95
CA LEU A 30 34.35 -5.62 -5.63
C LEU A 30 35.74 -5.82 -6.23
N GLU A 31 35.95 -5.47 -7.51
CA GLU A 31 37.24 -5.57 -8.18
C GLU A 31 38.30 -4.72 -7.48
N LYS A 32 37.96 -3.49 -7.11
CA LYS A 32 38.86 -2.58 -6.39
C LYS A 32 39.29 -3.12 -5.03
N ASP A 33 38.38 -3.81 -4.35
CA ASP A 33 38.62 -4.42 -3.05
C ASP A 33 39.28 -5.83 -3.18
N GLY A 34 39.62 -6.27 -4.41
CA GLY A 34 40.28 -7.58 -4.68
C GLY A 34 39.35 -8.77 -4.50
N LEU A 35 38.03 -8.55 -4.52
CA LEU A 35 37.01 -9.58 -4.38
C LEU A 35 36.53 -10.10 -5.74
N GLU A 36 36.14 -11.37 -5.78
CA GLU A 36 35.57 -11.93 -7.00
C GLU A 36 34.18 -11.36 -7.27
N VAL A 37 33.94 -10.89 -8.50
CA VAL A 37 32.62 -10.44 -8.93
C VAL A 37 31.71 -11.66 -9.18
N PRO A 38 30.56 -11.78 -8.51
CA PRO A 38 29.65 -12.90 -8.70
C PRO A 38 29.13 -13.01 -10.13
N ALA A 39 28.88 -14.25 -10.59
CA ALA A 39 28.43 -14.53 -11.96
C ALA A 39 27.19 -13.73 -12.35
N LEU A 40 26.22 -13.59 -11.47
CA LEU A 40 25.01 -12.81 -11.73
C LEU A 40 25.31 -11.32 -11.97
N ILE A 41 26.27 -10.74 -11.25
CA ILE A 41 26.67 -9.35 -11.42
C ILE A 41 27.43 -9.15 -12.74
N LYS A 42 28.28 -10.12 -13.12
CA LYS A 42 28.92 -10.15 -14.44
C LYS A 42 27.86 -10.21 -15.56
N THR A 43 26.86 -11.09 -15.41
CA THR A 43 25.76 -11.23 -16.37
C THR A 43 24.89 -9.97 -16.42
N ALA A 44 24.72 -9.27 -15.32
CA ALA A 44 23.96 -8.02 -15.28
C ALA A 44 24.58 -6.95 -16.21
N ALA A 45 25.91 -6.84 -16.26
CA ALA A 45 26.63 -5.90 -17.13
C ALA A 45 26.04 -4.46 -17.04
N GLY A 46 25.78 -3.98 -15.84
CA GLY A 46 25.18 -2.66 -15.56
C GLY A 46 23.65 -2.63 -15.58
N ARG A 47 22.97 -3.69 -16.02
CA ARG A 47 21.52 -3.80 -15.98
C ARG A 47 21.05 -4.07 -14.54
N PRO A 48 19.83 -3.65 -14.14
CA PRO A 48 19.28 -3.96 -12.82
C PRO A 48 19.02 -5.46 -12.65
N LEU A 49 19.11 -5.95 -11.41
CA LEU A 49 18.76 -7.33 -11.05
C LEU A 49 17.24 -7.52 -11.02
N TYR A 50 16.50 -6.49 -10.61
CA TYR A 50 15.04 -6.43 -10.73
C TYR A 50 14.66 -5.32 -11.71
N ARG A 51 13.66 -5.58 -12.53
CA ARG A 51 13.03 -4.56 -13.37
C ARG A 51 11.51 -4.66 -13.36
N GLU A 52 10.87 -3.61 -13.77
CA GLU A 52 9.41 -3.59 -13.99
C GLU A 52 9.15 -3.64 -15.49
N GLU A 53 8.26 -4.54 -15.91
CA GLU A 53 7.83 -4.67 -17.30
C GLU A 53 6.30 -4.77 -17.33
N GLY A 54 5.62 -3.70 -17.75
CA GLY A 54 4.17 -3.57 -17.60
C GLY A 54 3.76 -3.67 -16.14
N ALA A 55 2.81 -4.55 -15.83
CA ALA A 55 2.35 -4.81 -14.46
C ALA A 55 3.23 -5.79 -13.68
N SER A 56 4.23 -6.43 -14.35
CA SER A 56 5.02 -7.51 -13.76
C SER A 56 6.38 -7.02 -13.26
N ARG A 57 6.76 -7.49 -12.08
CA ARG A 57 8.15 -7.40 -11.61
C ARG A 57 8.94 -8.60 -12.13
N GLN A 58 10.11 -8.35 -12.68
CA GLN A 58 10.98 -9.37 -13.23
C GLN A 58 12.33 -9.38 -12.51
N PHE A 59 13.00 -10.53 -12.49
CA PHE A 59 14.36 -10.68 -11.99
C PHE A 59 15.29 -11.23 -13.08
N LEU A 60 16.55 -10.80 -13.04
CA LEU A 60 17.60 -11.23 -13.96
C LEU A 60 18.06 -12.66 -13.61
N GLN A 61 18.12 -13.52 -14.62
CA GLN A 61 18.69 -14.87 -14.52
C GLN A 61 20.16 -14.90 -14.93
N LEU A 62 20.85 -16.00 -14.60
CA LEU A 62 22.26 -16.21 -14.96
C LEU A 62 22.51 -16.30 -16.48
N ASP A 63 21.49 -16.66 -17.25
CA ASP A 63 21.56 -16.68 -18.72
C ASP A 63 21.37 -15.30 -19.36
N GLY A 64 21.16 -14.26 -18.55
CA GLY A 64 20.98 -12.89 -19.00
C GLY A 64 19.56 -12.52 -19.41
N THR A 65 18.62 -13.45 -19.29
CA THR A 65 17.17 -13.19 -19.51
C THR A 65 16.48 -12.72 -18.26
N TYR A 66 15.33 -12.03 -18.41
CA TYR A 66 14.48 -11.66 -17.30
C TYR A 66 13.27 -12.59 -17.20
N ARG A 67 12.95 -13.00 -15.99
CA ARG A 67 11.78 -13.82 -15.67
C ARG A 67 10.88 -13.10 -14.69
N ASN A 68 9.56 -13.26 -14.86
CA ASN A 68 8.58 -12.70 -13.91
C ASN A 68 8.78 -13.32 -12.52
N VAL A 69 8.67 -12.47 -11.49
CA VAL A 69 8.56 -12.94 -10.11
C VAL A 69 7.22 -13.67 -9.98
N GLU A 70 7.28 -14.93 -9.56
CA GLU A 70 6.07 -15.72 -9.38
C GLU A 70 5.32 -15.24 -8.13
N ILE A 71 4.05 -14.94 -8.30
CA ILE A 71 3.12 -14.62 -7.21
C ILE A 71 2.25 -15.85 -7.01
N PRO A 72 2.01 -16.30 -5.76
CA PRO A 72 1.12 -17.41 -5.49
C PRO A 72 -0.27 -17.18 -6.11
N ASN A 73 -0.88 -18.23 -6.64
CA ASN A 73 -2.24 -18.14 -7.19
C ASN A 73 -3.22 -17.62 -6.12
N GLY A 74 -4.01 -16.63 -6.50
CA GLY A 74 -4.97 -15.99 -5.59
C GLY A 74 -4.37 -14.93 -4.66
N ALA A 75 -3.04 -14.69 -4.71
CA ALA A 75 -2.42 -13.55 -4.04
C ALA A 75 -2.44 -12.32 -4.96
N TRP A 76 -2.69 -11.16 -4.38
CA TRP A 76 -2.67 -9.88 -5.05
C TRP A 76 -1.69 -8.96 -4.33
N LEU A 77 -0.79 -8.34 -5.08
CA LEU A 77 0.05 -7.27 -4.57
C LEU A 77 -0.51 -5.94 -5.11
N LEU A 78 -0.87 -5.04 -4.23
CA LEU A 78 -1.41 -3.74 -4.61
C LEU A 78 -0.39 -2.95 -5.47
N ALA A 79 0.90 -3.15 -5.22
CA ALA A 79 1.97 -2.59 -6.03
C ALA A 79 1.89 -3.03 -7.51
N ASP A 80 1.49 -4.29 -7.79
CA ASP A 80 1.34 -4.79 -9.16
C ASP A 80 0.10 -4.20 -9.83
N VAL A 81 -1.00 -4.08 -9.08
CA VAL A 81 -2.22 -3.40 -9.54
C VAL A 81 -1.91 -1.96 -9.94
N LYS A 82 -1.17 -1.23 -9.11
CA LYS A 82 -0.79 0.17 -9.35
C LYS A 82 0.08 0.37 -10.58
N ARG A 83 0.92 -0.61 -10.93
CA ARG A 83 1.71 -0.57 -12.17
C ARG A 83 0.88 -0.81 -13.42
N GLY A 84 -0.13 -1.68 -13.33
CA GLY A 84 -0.95 -2.09 -14.48
C GLY A 84 -2.18 -1.22 -14.73
N ASN A 85 -2.57 -0.37 -13.79
CA ASN A 85 -3.84 0.35 -13.84
C ASN A 85 -3.72 1.83 -13.51
N GLU A 86 -4.57 2.63 -14.14
CA GLU A 86 -4.75 4.02 -13.74
C GLU A 86 -5.59 4.10 -12.45
N ARG A 87 -5.31 5.13 -11.67
CA ARG A 87 -6.04 5.43 -10.45
C ARG A 87 -7.45 5.91 -10.76
N ILE A 88 -8.48 5.24 -10.23
CA ILE A 88 -9.89 5.63 -10.40
C ILE A 88 -10.17 7.02 -9.82
N ALA A 89 -9.62 7.30 -8.64
CA ALA A 89 -9.66 8.56 -7.93
C ALA A 89 -8.58 8.59 -6.85
N GLY A 90 -8.21 9.78 -6.37
CA GLY A 90 -7.28 9.89 -5.26
C GLY A 90 -6.93 11.33 -4.93
N ASN A 91 -6.29 11.49 -3.77
CA ASN A 91 -5.72 12.73 -3.27
C ASN A 91 -4.37 12.44 -2.59
N GLY A 92 -3.86 13.32 -1.75
CA GLY A 92 -2.60 13.14 -1.03
C GLY A 92 -2.64 12.09 0.10
N SER A 93 -3.83 11.63 0.51
CA SER A 93 -4.00 10.77 1.68
C SER A 93 -4.53 9.38 1.36
N ALA A 94 -5.28 9.22 0.25
CA ALA A 94 -5.86 7.94 -0.14
C ALA A 94 -6.11 7.86 -1.65
N SER A 95 -6.24 6.64 -2.16
CA SER A 95 -6.47 6.33 -3.58
C SER A 95 -7.47 5.20 -3.76
N LEU A 96 -8.17 5.22 -4.88
CA LEU A 96 -9.04 4.14 -5.34
C LEU A 96 -8.44 3.50 -6.60
N TRP A 97 -8.35 2.18 -6.59
CA TRP A 97 -7.77 1.36 -7.65
C TRP A 97 -8.79 0.33 -8.14
N ASP A 98 -8.72 -0.03 -9.41
CA ASP A 98 -9.49 -1.13 -9.98
C ASP A 98 -8.70 -2.45 -9.79
N LEU A 99 -9.28 -3.41 -9.08
CA LEU A 99 -8.72 -4.76 -8.91
C LEU A 99 -9.16 -5.73 -10.02
N GLY A 100 -10.04 -5.30 -10.92
CA GLY A 100 -10.72 -6.16 -11.89
C GLY A 100 -12.04 -6.73 -11.35
N ASP A 101 -12.77 -7.40 -12.23
CA ASP A 101 -14.04 -8.08 -11.92
C ASP A 101 -15.12 -7.20 -11.26
N GLY A 102 -14.98 -5.88 -11.36
CA GLY A 102 -15.88 -4.90 -10.73
C GLY A 102 -15.59 -4.68 -9.24
N VAL A 103 -14.38 -5.01 -8.77
CA VAL A 103 -13.93 -4.77 -7.40
C VAL A 103 -13.00 -3.56 -7.36
N ALA A 104 -13.29 -2.60 -6.49
CA ALA A 104 -12.41 -1.47 -6.23
C ALA A 104 -11.62 -1.68 -4.94
N CYS A 105 -10.41 -1.11 -4.86
CA CYS A 105 -9.61 -1.05 -3.65
C CYS A 105 -9.45 0.38 -3.17
N LEU A 106 -9.78 0.64 -1.91
CA LEU A 106 -9.44 1.88 -1.21
C LEU A 106 -8.13 1.66 -0.45
N GLU A 107 -7.09 2.39 -0.86
CA GLU A 107 -5.77 2.42 -0.24
C GLU A 107 -5.56 3.73 0.52
N PHE A 108 -5.09 3.66 1.76
CA PHE A 108 -4.57 4.81 2.50
C PHE A 108 -3.05 4.89 2.33
N HIS A 109 -2.53 6.12 2.16
CA HIS A 109 -1.10 6.37 2.02
C HIS A 109 -0.65 7.69 2.65
N SER A 110 -1.45 8.24 3.57
CA SER A 110 -1.03 9.30 4.48
C SER A 110 0.09 8.81 5.41
N LYS A 111 0.78 9.71 6.11
CA LYS A 111 1.83 9.31 7.07
C LYS A 111 1.24 8.38 8.13
N MET A 112 1.79 7.15 8.25
CA MET A 112 1.30 6.06 9.11
C MET A 112 -0.16 5.67 8.83
N ASN A 113 -0.66 6.00 7.65
CA ASN A 113 -2.08 5.83 7.28
C ASN A 113 -3.05 6.47 8.29
N SER A 114 -2.63 7.62 8.85
CA SER A 114 -3.48 8.40 9.73
C SER A 114 -4.70 8.93 8.97
N ILE A 115 -5.83 8.98 9.67
CA ILE A 115 -7.08 9.46 9.10
C ILE A 115 -7.12 10.98 9.22
N ASP A 116 -7.12 11.62 8.07
CA ASP A 116 -7.24 13.06 7.87
C ASP A 116 -8.47 13.40 7.01
N SER A 117 -8.70 14.67 6.73
CA SER A 117 -9.81 15.12 5.88
C SER A 117 -9.76 14.53 4.47
N GLY A 118 -8.54 14.33 3.91
CA GLY A 118 -8.36 13.69 2.59
C GLY A 118 -8.75 12.22 2.61
N THR A 119 -8.40 11.50 3.69
CA THR A 119 -8.83 10.10 3.89
C THR A 119 -10.35 10.02 3.98
N ILE A 120 -11.00 10.88 4.80
CA ILE A 120 -12.45 10.94 4.96
C ILE A 120 -13.15 11.26 3.63
N GLU A 121 -12.61 12.20 2.85
CA GLU A 121 -13.11 12.50 1.50
C GLU A 121 -13.12 11.24 0.61
N MET A 122 -12.02 10.48 0.63
CA MET A 122 -11.91 9.27 -0.20
C MET A 122 -12.79 8.13 0.29
N VAL A 123 -12.98 7.98 1.60
CA VAL A 123 -13.97 7.05 2.18
C VAL A 123 -15.38 7.39 1.68
N LYS A 124 -15.78 8.67 1.71
CA LYS A 124 -17.08 9.13 1.18
C LYS A 124 -17.24 8.86 -0.33
N LYS A 125 -16.14 8.95 -1.10
CA LYS A 125 -16.13 8.60 -2.53
C LYS A 125 -16.23 7.09 -2.74
N ALA A 126 -15.51 6.30 -1.96
CA ALA A 126 -15.52 4.85 -2.00
C ALA A 126 -16.91 4.28 -1.68
N ALA A 127 -17.62 4.86 -0.70
CA ALA A 127 -18.99 4.47 -0.36
C ALA A 127 -20.03 4.71 -1.48
N LYS A 128 -19.62 5.31 -2.60
CA LYS A 128 -20.47 5.60 -3.76
C LYS A 128 -19.85 5.04 -5.06
N ILE A 129 -19.00 4.03 -4.93
CA ILE A 129 -18.24 3.49 -6.08
C ILE A 129 -19.13 2.73 -7.07
N ASP A 130 -20.31 2.28 -6.64
CA ASP A 130 -21.36 1.69 -7.47
C ASP A 130 -21.77 2.61 -8.63
N LYS A 131 -21.76 3.93 -8.43
CA LYS A 131 -22.03 4.93 -9.48
C LYS A 131 -20.99 4.94 -10.60
N LYS A 132 -19.84 4.30 -10.37
CA LYS A 132 -18.78 4.10 -11.37
C LYS A 132 -18.78 2.66 -11.94
N GLY A 133 -19.79 1.85 -11.61
CA GLY A 133 -19.97 0.49 -12.12
C GLY A 133 -19.29 -0.60 -11.31
N PHE A 134 -18.70 -0.28 -10.16
CA PHE A 134 -18.12 -1.27 -9.27
C PHE A 134 -19.19 -1.96 -8.42
N LYS A 135 -18.92 -3.21 -8.05
CA LYS A 135 -19.87 -4.10 -7.34
C LYS A 135 -19.42 -4.44 -5.93
N ALA A 136 -18.17 -4.16 -5.59
CA ALA A 136 -17.59 -4.44 -4.30
C ALA A 136 -16.44 -3.49 -3.99
N LEU A 137 -16.14 -3.30 -2.71
CA LEU A 137 -15.03 -2.51 -2.21
C LEU A 137 -14.16 -3.35 -1.27
N VAL A 138 -12.85 -3.33 -1.48
CA VAL A 138 -11.85 -3.79 -0.53
C VAL A 138 -11.13 -2.58 0.04
N ILE A 139 -10.85 -2.57 1.34
CA ILE A 139 -10.00 -1.57 2.00
C ILE A 139 -8.73 -2.27 2.44
N ASN A 140 -7.61 -1.94 1.79
CA ASN A 140 -6.31 -2.57 2.03
C ASN A 140 -5.17 -1.61 1.74
N ASN A 141 -4.05 -1.77 2.45
CA ASN A 141 -2.82 -0.99 2.26
C ASN A 141 -1.60 -1.92 2.22
N ASP A 142 -0.69 -1.67 1.30
CA ASP A 142 0.67 -2.24 1.31
C ASP A 142 1.59 -1.38 2.20
N ALA A 143 1.40 -1.43 3.52
CA ALA A 143 2.14 -0.64 4.50
C ALA A 143 2.25 -1.38 5.84
N ASP A 144 3.19 -0.95 6.69
CA ASP A 144 3.42 -1.55 8.02
C ASP A 144 2.21 -1.43 8.97
N ASN A 145 1.31 -0.49 8.69
CA ASN A 145 0.10 -0.27 9.46
C ASN A 145 -1.10 -0.14 8.54
N PHE A 146 -2.21 -0.74 8.92
CA PHE A 146 -3.48 -0.47 8.25
C PHE A 146 -3.90 0.99 8.46
N SER A 147 -3.98 1.43 9.71
CA SER A 147 -4.16 2.84 10.08
C SER A 147 -3.94 3.04 11.56
N VAL A 148 -3.23 4.11 11.94
CA VAL A 148 -3.07 4.50 13.36
C VAL A 148 -4.23 5.38 13.87
N GLY A 149 -5.28 5.58 13.06
CA GLY A 149 -6.43 6.41 13.41
C GLY A 149 -6.20 7.90 13.20
N ALA A 150 -7.04 8.72 13.78
CA ALA A 150 -6.99 10.17 13.64
C ALA A 150 -5.78 10.80 14.35
N ASN A 151 -5.33 11.96 13.87
CA ASN A 151 -4.28 12.73 14.53
C ASN A 151 -4.80 13.39 15.81
N VAL A 152 -4.57 12.71 16.93
CA VAL A 152 -5.03 13.17 18.27
C VAL A 152 -4.41 14.53 18.65
N GLY A 153 -3.20 14.83 18.16
CA GLY A 153 -2.54 16.11 18.42
C GLY A 153 -3.31 17.31 17.87
N LEU A 154 -3.91 17.17 16.69
CA LEU A 154 -4.80 18.21 16.12
C LEU A 154 -6.08 18.36 16.93
N GLY A 155 -6.66 17.26 17.38
CA GLY A 155 -7.84 17.29 18.26
C GLY A 155 -7.55 17.98 19.59
N LEU A 156 -6.40 17.67 20.21
CA LEU A 156 -5.95 18.31 21.45
C LEU A 156 -5.70 19.81 21.26
N PHE A 157 -5.08 20.20 20.15
CA PHE A 157 -4.87 21.62 19.81
C PHE A 157 -6.22 22.35 19.69
N ALA A 158 -7.17 21.78 18.94
CA ALA A 158 -8.50 22.37 18.76
C ALA A 158 -9.24 22.51 20.11
N ALA A 159 -9.16 21.50 20.97
CA ALA A 159 -9.76 21.53 22.32
C ALA A 159 -9.12 22.62 23.20
N ASN A 160 -7.78 22.72 23.22
CA ASN A 160 -7.06 23.71 24.02
C ASN A 160 -7.28 25.15 23.55
N THR A 161 -7.63 25.33 22.28
CA THR A 161 -7.96 26.64 21.69
C THR A 161 -9.47 26.91 21.64
N ALA A 162 -10.28 26.06 22.31
CA ALA A 162 -11.74 26.15 22.35
C ALA A 162 -12.42 26.17 20.96
N MET A 163 -11.81 25.52 19.97
CA MET A 163 -12.37 25.39 18.60
C MET A 163 -13.41 24.27 18.53
N TRP A 164 -14.35 24.24 19.45
CA TRP A 164 -15.35 23.19 19.60
C TRP A 164 -16.18 22.92 18.34
N PRO A 165 -16.67 23.95 17.60
CA PRO A 165 -17.42 23.69 16.37
C PRO A 165 -16.64 22.97 15.30
N ILE A 166 -15.32 23.24 15.18
CA ILE A 166 -14.44 22.53 14.21
C ILE A 166 -14.25 21.09 14.64
N LEU A 167 -14.03 20.86 15.93
CA LEU A 167 -13.87 19.51 16.48
C LEU A 167 -15.13 18.67 16.24
N GLU A 168 -16.30 19.23 16.57
CA GLU A 168 -17.60 18.57 16.36
C GLU A 168 -17.86 18.25 14.88
N MET A 169 -17.59 19.21 13.99
CA MET A 169 -17.73 19.03 12.56
C MET A 169 -16.82 17.90 12.04
N THR A 170 -15.56 17.88 12.48
CA THR A 170 -14.58 16.85 12.06
C THR A 170 -15.00 15.45 12.52
N ILE A 171 -15.45 15.33 13.77
CA ILE A 171 -15.94 14.05 14.30
C ILE A 171 -17.19 13.60 13.53
N LYS A 172 -18.14 14.50 13.32
CA LYS A 172 -19.36 14.19 12.57
C LYS A 172 -19.05 13.76 11.13
N GLU A 173 -18.15 14.42 10.45
CA GLU A 173 -17.74 14.04 9.09
C GLU A 173 -17.13 12.64 9.01
N GLY A 174 -16.34 12.26 10.02
CA GLY A 174 -15.81 10.90 10.16
C GLY A 174 -16.92 9.88 10.36
N GLN A 175 -17.82 10.14 11.32
CA GLN A 175 -18.97 9.26 11.57
C GLN A 175 -19.85 9.10 10.34
N ASP A 176 -20.18 10.19 9.66
CA ASP A 176 -21.01 10.16 8.44
C ASP A 176 -20.33 9.34 7.31
N ALA A 177 -19.00 9.42 7.19
CA ALA A 177 -18.23 8.65 6.22
C ALA A 177 -18.25 7.14 6.54
N TYR A 178 -18.06 6.78 7.81
CA TYR A 178 -18.07 5.37 8.24
C TYR A 178 -19.49 4.77 8.14
N MET A 179 -20.52 5.52 8.49
CA MET A 179 -21.90 5.10 8.28
C MET A 179 -22.24 4.93 6.79
N ALA A 180 -21.64 5.76 5.91
CA ALA A 180 -21.81 5.60 4.47
C ALA A 180 -21.17 4.30 3.94
N LEU A 181 -20.05 3.85 4.52
CA LEU A 181 -19.47 2.53 4.21
C LEU A 181 -20.39 1.40 4.67
N LYS A 182 -20.83 1.46 5.93
CA LYS A 182 -21.70 0.44 6.54
C LYS A 182 -22.99 0.21 5.78
N TYR A 183 -23.56 1.25 5.20
CA TYR A 183 -24.82 1.18 4.45
C TYR A 183 -24.61 1.32 2.93
N ALA A 184 -23.39 1.04 2.45
CA ALA A 184 -23.12 1.00 1.01
C ALA A 184 -23.99 -0.10 0.34
N PRO A 185 -24.50 0.11 -0.90
CA PRO A 185 -25.37 -0.86 -1.58
C PRO A 185 -24.58 -2.03 -2.20
N PHE A 186 -23.37 -2.28 -1.75
CA PHE A 186 -22.45 -3.32 -2.22
C PHE A 186 -21.59 -3.82 -1.06
N PRO A 187 -21.03 -5.04 -1.13
CA PRO A 187 -20.16 -5.56 -0.07
C PRO A 187 -18.89 -4.74 0.09
N VAL A 188 -18.53 -4.48 1.34
CA VAL A 188 -17.31 -3.82 1.78
C VAL A 188 -16.51 -4.78 2.63
N VAL A 189 -15.27 -5.08 2.25
CA VAL A 189 -14.35 -5.96 2.98
C VAL A 189 -13.14 -5.15 3.43
N ALA A 190 -12.86 -5.14 4.73
CA ALA A 190 -11.61 -4.62 5.25
C ALA A 190 -10.57 -5.74 5.34
N ALA A 191 -9.40 -5.53 4.76
CA ALA A 191 -8.27 -6.47 4.80
C ALA A 191 -7.07 -5.82 5.51
N PRO A 192 -7.14 -5.63 6.85
CA PRO A 192 -6.08 -4.98 7.59
C PRO A 192 -4.85 -5.88 7.74
N ALA A 193 -3.66 -5.28 7.56
CA ALA A 193 -2.37 -5.83 7.93
C ALA A 193 -1.68 -4.82 8.88
N GLY A 194 -1.03 -5.31 9.93
CA GLY A 194 -0.44 -4.47 10.97
C GLY A 194 -1.50 -3.74 11.81
N MET A 195 -1.12 -2.62 12.42
CA MET A 195 -1.98 -1.91 13.39
C MET A 195 -3.21 -1.27 12.74
N ALA A 196 -4.37 -1.54 13.31
CA ALA A 196 -5.65 -0.87 13.03
C ALA A 196 -6.17 -0.22 14.32
N LEU A 197 -5.82 1.05 14.56
CA LEU A 197 -6.08 1.76 15.81
C LEU A 197 -7.11 2.86 15.64
N GLY A 198 -7.91 3.12 16.70
CA GLY A 198 -8.90 4.20 16.73
C GLY A 198 -9.79 4.19 15.48
N GLY A 199 -9.80 5.29 14.71
CA GLY A 199 -10.58 5.38 13.48
C GLY A 199 -10.25 4.31 12.43
N GLY A 200 -9.03 3.74 12.42
CA GLY A 200 -8.68 2.60 11.57
C GLY A 200 -9.44 1.34 11.98
N CYS A 201 -9.56 1.08 13.28
CA CYS A 201 -10.39 -0.01 13.79
C CYS A 201 -11.87 0.25 13.50
N GLU A 202 -12.35 1.50 13.66
CA GLU A 202 -13.72 1.87 13.34
C GLU A 202 -14.08 1.61 11.88
N ILE A 203 -13.19 1.91 10.93
CA ILE A 203 -13.36 1.56 9.50
C ILE A 203 -13.55 0.06 9.32
N CYS A 204 -12.72 -0.76 9.96
CA CYS A 204 -12.86 -2.22 9.91
C CYS A 204 -14.24 -2.67 10.44
N LEU A 205 -14.68 -2.10 11.57
CA LEU A 205 -15.98 -2.44 12.19
C LEU A 205 -17.21 -1.94 11.40
N HIS A 206 -17.00 -1.04 10.44
CA HIS A 206 -18.05 -0.58 9.52
C HIS A 206 -18.04 -1.32 8.18
N ALA A 207 -17.12 -2.25 7.96
CA ALA A 207 -17.14 -3.15 6.82
C ALA A 207 -18.11 -4.33 7.07
N ASP A 208 -18.59 -4.97 5.99
CA ASP A 208 -19.44 -6.17 6.08
C ASP A 208 -18.64 -7.39 6.54
N ALA A 209 -17.36 -7.45 6.19
CA ALA A 209 -16.45 -8.51 6.60
C ALA A 209 -15.04 -7.97 6.85
N ILE A 210 -14.30 -8.65 7.72
CA ILE A 210 -12.90 -8.36 8.01
C ILE A 210 -12.08 -9.60 7.70
N GLN A 211 -11.07 -9.45 6.84
CA GLN A 211 -10.05 -10.47 6.56
C GLN A 211 -8.72 -9.93 7.01
N ALA A 212 -8.38 -10.13 8.28
CA ALA A 212 -7.11 -9.68 8.83
C ALA A 212 -5.96 -10.58 8.34
N HIS A 213 -4.78 -9.99 8.15
CA HIS A 213 -3.54 -10.73 7.94
C HIS A 213 -3.20 -11.49 9.23
N ALA A 214 -2.79 -12.74 9.10
CA ALA A 214 -2.27 -13.52 10.22
C ALA A 214 -0.77 -13.20 10.38
N GLU A 215 -0.42 -12.49 11.43
CA GLU A 215 0.96 -12.30 11.88
C GLU A 215 1.26 -13.17 13.10
#